data_dfae4062ecc97cdcf327b3ae8ee07641
#
_entry.id   dfae4062ecc97cdcf327b3ae8ee07641
#
_cell.length_a   1.000
_cell.length_b   1.000
_cell.length_c   1.000
_cell.angle_alpha   90.00
_cell.angle_beta   90.00
_cell.angle_gamma   90.00
#
_symmetry.space_group_name_H-M   'P 1'
#
loop_
_entity.id
_entity.type
_entity.pdbx_description
1 polymer ?
#
loop_
_entity_poly.entity_id
_entity_poly.type
_entity_poly.pdbx_seq_one_letter_code
_entity_poly.pdbx_strand_id
1 'polypeptide(L)'
;MIAAVVLAAGLARRMGRQKLLLQLQGKPVVRWAVERLSTHVEDVVVVTGADDSALREALADLTVRFVVNPRPQDGQGSSIAVGVTGLKPWTRAAMIALGDQPRVPDAVPRALIDAFDRSGKAVVAPVYRGVQGTPVLFAADVFAELRVLTGDAGARAVVKARPERVEAVAFDFAMPPDVDTPEDYAKLHVQ
;
A
#
# COMPACT_ATOMS: atom_id res chain seq x y z
N MET A 1 14.97 -6.99 -7.85
CA MET A 1 13.52 -7.23 -7.74
C MET A 1 12.90 -6.12 -6.87
N ILE A 2 11.83 -5.49 -7.34
CA ILE A 2 10.99 -4.59 -6.55
C ILE A 2 9.73 -5.37 -6.19
N ALA A 3 9.26 -5.21 -4.94
CA ALA A 3 8.01 -5.82 -4.47
C ALA A 3 6.98 -4.76 -4.10
N ALA A 4 5.71 -5.13 -4.00
CA ALA A 4 4.68 -4.34 -3.34
C ALA A 4 4.21 -5.03 -2.07
N VAL A 5 3.91 -4.24 -1.04
CA VAL A 5 3.22 -4.67 0.18
C VAL A 5 1.89 -3.92 0.22
N VAL A 6 0.80 -4.65 0.02
CA VAL A 6 -0.56 -4.09 0.03
C VAL A 6 -1.18 -4.34 1.40
N LEU A 7 -1.50 -3.28 2.12
CA LEU A 7 -2.11 -3.37 3.45
C LEU A 7 -3.62 -3.62 3.34
N ALA A 8 -4.05 -4.79 3.76
CA ALA A 8 -5.43 -5.26 3.69
C ALA A 8 -5.95 -5.83 5.04
N ALA A 9 -5.22 -5.58 6.15
CA ALA A 9 -5.54 -6.08 7.48
C ALA A 9 -6.46 -5.14 8.29
N GLY A 10 -6.98 -4.06 7.69
CA GLY A 10 -7.83 -3.08 8.36
C GLY A 10 -9.11 -3.69 8.91
N LEU A 11 -9.46 -3.36 10.17
CA LEU A 11 -10.59 -3.95 10.91
C LEU A 11 -11.98 -3.44 10.47
N ALA A 12 -12.08 -2.65 9.42
CA ALA A 12 -13.35 -2.14 8.81
C ALA A 12 -14.42 -1.64 9.81
N ARG A 13 -14.01 -1.15 10.99
CA ARG A 13 -14.90 -0.82 12.13
C ARG A 13 -15.97 0.21 11.79
N ARG A 14 -15.66 1.17 10.88
CA ARG A 14 -16.58 2.27 10.51
C ARG A 14 -17.62 1.88 9.47
N MET A 15 -17.32 0.87 8.64
CA MET A 15 -18.17 0.44 7.51
C MET A 15 -19.17 -0.66 7.90
N GLY A 16 -19.03 -1.29 9.09
CA GLY A 16 -19.86 -2.43 9.52
C GLY A 16 -19.72 -3.70 8.64
N ARG A 17 -18.94 -3.63 7.58
CA ARG A 17 -18.61 -4.73 6.66
C ARG A 17 -17.22 -4.54 6.07
N GLN A 18 -16.63 -5.60 5.52
CA GLN A 18 -15.28 -5.56 4.98
C GLN A 18 -15.20 -4.67 3.73
N LYS A 19 -14.80 -3.40 3.92
CA LYS A 19 -14.74 -2.37 2.87
C LYS A 19 -13.95 -2.78 1.62
N LEU A 20 -12.91 -3.60 1.80
CA LEU A 20 -12.03 -4.07 0.73
C LEU A 20 -12.73 -5.02 -0.27
N LEU A 21 -13.84 -5.64 0.14
CA LEU A 21 -14.66 -6.54 -0.70
C LEU A 21 -15.84 -5.84 -1.38
N LEU A 22 -16.06 -4.55 -1.11
CA LEU A 22 -17.08 -3.77 -1.80
C LEU A 22 -16.82 -3.74 -3.29
N GLN A 23 -17.88 -3.85 -4.09
CA GLN A 23 -17.79 -3.92 -5.55
C GLN A 23 -17.68 -2.53 -6.17
N LEU A 24 -16.55 -2.24 -6.78
CA LEU A 24 -16.34 -1.04 -7.59
C LEU A 24 -16.19 -1.44 -9.05
N GLN A 25 -17.14 -1.05 -9.90
CA GLN A 25 -17.14 -1.39 -11.34
C GLN A 25 -16.96 -2.90 -11.59
N GLY A 26 -17.66 -3.74 -10.81
CA GLY A 26 -17.65 -5.19 -10.96
C GLY A 26 -16.45 -5.92 -10.37
N LYS A 27 -15.53 -5.21 -9.66
CA LYS A 27 -14.38 -5.80 -8.97
C LYS A 27 -14.32 -5.37 -7.51
N PRO A 28 -13.83 -6.20 -6.58
CA PRO A 28 -13.57 -5.79 -5.20
C PRO A 28 -12.57 -4.62 -5.13
N VAL A 29 -12.77 -3.70 -4.19
CA VAL A 29 -11.92 -2.52 -3.98
C VAL A 29 -10.44 -2.90 -3.89
N VAL A 30 -10.08 -3.91 -3.09
CA VAL A 30 -8.70 -4.37 -2.93
C VAL A 30 -8.07 -4.83 -4.24
N ARG A 31 -8.87 -5.42 -5.13
CA ARG A 31 -8.39 -5.96 -6.40
C ARG A 31 -7.83 -4.86 -7.30
N TRP A 32 -8.44 -3.68 -7.31
CA TRP A 32 -7.93 -2.53 -8.08
C TRP A 32 -6.52 -2.13 -7.68
N ALA A 33 -6.24 -2.06 -6.36
CA ALA A 33 -4.91 -1.73 -5.86
C ALA A 33 -3.89 -2.83 -6.20
N VAL A 34 -4.26 -4.10 -6.05
CA VAL A 34 -3.38 -5.25 -6.32
C VAL A 34 -3.07 -5.37 -7.81
N GLU A 35 -4.08 -5.36 -8.69
CA GLU A 35 -3.88 -5.46 -10.14
C GLU A 35 -2.97 -4.35 -10.66
N ARG A 36 -3.17 -3.12 -10.19
CA ARG A 36 -2.34 -1.98 -10.60
C ARG A 36 -0.88 -2.16 -10.23
N LEU A 37 -0.60 -2.58 -9.02
CA LEU A 37 0.77 -2.79 -8.57
C LEU A 37 1.42 -3.99 -9.27
N SER A 38 0.67 -5.06 -9.52
CA SER A 38 1.16 -6.27 -10.18
C SER A 38 1.71 -6.03 -11.58
N THR A 39 1.33 -4.94 -12.25
CA THR A 39 1.87 -4.58 -13.56
C THR A 39 3.23 -3.89 -13.50
N HIS A 40 3.68 -3.44 -12.32
CA HIS A 40 4.89 -2.64 -12.13
C HIS A 40 5.96 -3.33 -11.28
N VAL A 41 5.59 -4.38 -10.52
CA VAL A 41 6.51 -5.07 -9.59
C VAL A 41 6.54 -6.58 -9.85
N GLU A 42 7.63 -7.23 -9.43
CA GLU A 42 7.81 -8.67 -9.67
C GLU A 42 7.25 -9.56 -8.55
N ASP A 43 6.81 -8.99 -7.43
CA ASP A 43 6.25 -9.73 -6.29
C ASP A 43 5.25 -8.86 -5.53
N VAL A 44 4.08 -9.38 -5.21
CA VAL A 44 3.05 -8.69 -4.43
C VAL A 44 2.74 -9.48 -3.17
N VAL A 45 2.92 -8.83 -2.03
CA VAL A 45 2.56 -9.35 -0.71
C VAL A 45 1.31 -8.63 -0.22
N VAL A 46 0.23 -9.36 0.00
CA VAL A 46 -1.02 -8.83 0.58
C VAL A 46 -1.03 -9.16 2.07
N VAL A 47 -1.04 -8.13 2.91
CA VAL A 47 -1.10 -8.29 4.37
C VAL A 47 -2.54 -8.29 4.82
N THR A 48 -2.99 -9.39 5.40
CA THR A 48 -4.39 -9.61 5.83
C THR A 48 -4.49 -9.73 7.35
N GLY A 49 -5.71 -9.67 7.88
CA GLY A 49 -6.02 -10.15 9.24
C GLY A 49 -6.22 -11.66 9.28
N ALA A 50 -6.54 -12.21 10.45
CA ALA A 50 -6.70 -13.65 10.64
C ALA A 50 -7.86 -14.27 9.84
N ASP A 51 -8.97 -13.51 9.66
CA ASP A 51 -10.10 -13.94 8.83
C ASP A 51 -9.95 -13.32 7.43
N ASP A 52 -9.22 -14.02 6.56
CA ASP A 52 -8.85 -13.53 5.24
C ASP A 52 -9.41 -14.38 4.07
N SER A 53 -10.25 -15.37 4.34
CA SER A 53 -10.76 -16.29 3.32
C SER A 53 -11.41 -15.57 2.14
N ALA A 54 -12.28 -14.60 2.39
CA ALA A 54 -12.95 -13.82 1.35
C ALA A 54 -11.99 -12.91 0.56
N LEU A 55 -10.92 -12.40 1.19
CA LEU A 55 -9.88 -11.65 0.49
C LEU A 55 -9.04 -12.55 -0.42
N ARG A 56 -8.71 -13.76 0.05
CA ARG A 56 -8.02 -14.77 -0.76
C ARG A 56 -8.85 -15.19 -1.97
N GLU A 57 -10.16 -15.39 -1.78
CA GLU A 57 -11.08 -15.71 -2.88
C GLU A 57 -11.15 -14.56 -3.90
N ALA A 58 -11.27 -13.32 -3.42
CA ALA A 58 -11.32 -12.11 -4.26
C ALA A 58 -10.07 -11.89 -5.13
N LEU A 59 -8.95 -12.49 -4.78
CA LEU A 59 -7.64 -12.36 -5.45
C LEU A 59 -7.10 -13.71 -5.95
N ALA A 60 -7.90 -14.79 -5.96
CA ALA A 60 -7.45 -16.17 -6.19
C ALA A 60 -6.78 -16.41 -7.55
N ASP A 61 -7.17 -15.64 -8.57
CA ASP A 61 -6.61 -15.71 -9.94
C ASP A 61 -5.39 -14.80 -10.15
N LEU A 62 -4.99 -14.03 -9.13
CA LEU A 62 -3.81 -13.17 -9.19
C LEU A 62 -2.59 -13.86 -8.54
N THR A 63 -1.42 -13.62 -9.13
CA THR A 63 -0.17 -14.12 -8.57
C THR A 63 0.28 -13.23 -7.41
N VAL A 64 -0.25 -13.51 -6.21
CA VAL A 64 0.06 -12.78 -4.98
C VAL A 64 0.40 -13.73 -3.83
N ARG A 65 1.15 -13.24 -2.84
CA ARG A 65 1.42 -13.93 -1.59
C ARG A 65 0.67 -13.27 -0.45
N PHE A 66 0.08 -14.07 0.42
CA PHE A 66 -0.62 -13.57 1.60
C PHE A 66 0.24 -13.75 2.84
N VAL A 67 0.28 -12.71 3.68
CA VAL A 67 0.91 -12.74 5.00
C VAL A 67 -0.11 -12.23 6.02
N VAL A 68 -0.34 -13.03 7.05
CA VAL A 68 -1.33 -12.70 8.09
C VAL A 68 -0.68 -11.85 9.17
N ASN A 69 -1.24 -10.67 9.45
CA ASN A 69 -0.94 -9.93 10.65
C ASN A 69 -1.83 -10.45 11.80
N PRO A 70 -1.24 -11.06 12.85
CA PRO A 70 -2.02 -11.61 13.96
C PRO A 70 -2.57 -10.53 14.90
N ARG A 71 -2.06 -9.30 14.82
CA ARG A 71 -2.43 -8.17 15.70
C ARG A 71 -2.69 -6.88 14.93
N PRO A 72 -3.68 -6.84 14.01
CA PRO A 72 -3.98 -5.65 13.22
C PRO A 72 -4.47 -4.47 14.08
N GLN A 73 -4.97 -4.73 15.29
CA GLN A 73 -5.36 -3.71 16.27
C GLN A 73 -4.18 -2.87 16.79
N ASP A 74 -2.93 -3.35 16.64
CA ASP A 74 -1.72 -2.62 17.02
C ASP A 74 -1.37 -1.50 16.01
N GLY A 75 -2.31 -1.19 15.10
CA GLY A 75 -2.21 -0.11 14.12
C GLY A 75 -1.53 -0.49 12.81
N GLN A 76 -1.51 0.46 11.87
CA GLN A 76 -0.99 0.26 10.52
C GLN A 76 0.50 -0.15 10.50
N GLY A 77 1.29 0.36 11.46
CA GLY A 77 2.71 0.01 11.59
C GLY A 77 2.94 -1.49 11.72
N SER A 78 2.11 -2.20 12.50
CA SER A 78 2.22 -3.65 12.68
C SER A 78 2.02 -4.41 11.35
N SER A 79 1.09 -3.96 10.51
CA SER A 79 0.85 -4.55 9.19
C SER A 79 2.01 -4.30 8.23
N ILE A 80 2.63 -3.11 8.28
CA ILE A 80 3.85 -2.83 7.50
C ILE A 80 4.98 -3.74 7.93
N ALA A 81 5.23 -3.86 9.25
CA ALA A 81 6.29 -4.71 9.80
C ALA A 81 6.16 -6.17 9.36
N VAL A 82 4.95 -6.72 9.44
CA VAL A 82 4.63 -8.08 9.00
C VAL A 82 4.83 -8.23 7.49
N GLY A 83 4.33 -7.29 6.69
CA GLY A 83 4.48 -7.31 5.24
C GLY A 83 5.94 -7.27 4.78
N VAL A 84 6.74 -6.39 5.38
CA VAL A 84 8.18 -6.25 5.07
C VAL A 84 8.97 -7.48 5.54
N THR A 85 8.57 -8.11 6.63
CA THR A 85 9.17 -9.39 7.09
C THR A 85 8.88 -10.52 6.10
N GLY A 86 7.73 -10.50 5.43
CA GLY A 86 7.35 -11.49 4.41
C GLY A 86 8.00 -11.29 3.04
N LEU A 87 8.83 -10.27 2.84
CA LEU A 87 9.54 -10.04 1.57
C LEU A 87 10.62 -11.09 1.33
N LYS A 88 10.91 -11.35 0.06
CA LYS A 88 12.01 -12.24 -0.34
C LYS A 88 13.37 -11.61 0.01
N PRO A 89 14.38 -12.40 0.41
CA PRO A 89 15.69 -11.87 0.83
C PRO A 89 16.40 -10.98 -0.20
N TRP A 90 16.15 -11.21 -1.49
CA TRP A 90 16.74 -10.46 -2.60
C TRP A 90 15.89 -9.27 -3.08
N THR A 91 14.89 -8.86 -2.31
CA THR A 91 14.08 -7.66 -2.60
C THR A 91 14.93 -6.41 -2.36
N ARG A 92 15.18 -5.63 -3.42
CA ARG A 92 15.98 -4.40 -3.35
C ARG A 92 15.19 -3.17 -2.90
N ALA A 93 13.87 -3.18 -3.14
CA ALA A 93 12.96 -2.12 -2.71
C ALA A 93 11.52 -2.66 -2.59
N ALA A 94 10.71 -2.04 -1.74
CA ALA A 94 9.31 -2.37 -1.56
C ALA A 94 8.42 -1.12 -1.59
N MET A 95 7.33 -1.20 -2.33
CA MET A 95 6.28 -0.19 -2.39
C MET A 95 5.19 -0.52 -1.38
N ILE A 96 5.03 0.33 -0.36
CA ILE A 96 3.97 0.17 0.65
C ILE A 96 2.72 0.89 0.16
N ALA A 97 1.64 0.16 -0.05
CA ALA A 97 0.38 0.66 -0.60
C ALA A 97 -0.82 0.26 0.28
N LEU A 98 -1.90 1.00 0.15
CA LEU A 98 -3.16 0.73 0.85
C LEU A 98 -4.13 -0.02 -0.06
N GLY A 99 -4.75 -1.09 0.46
CA GLY A 99 -5.73 -1.89 -0.28
C GLY A 99 -7.07 -1.19 -0.51
N ASP A 100 -7.33 -0.09 0.20
CA ASP A 100 -8.53 0.73 0.11
C ASP A 100 -8.39 1.99 -0.76
N GLN A 101 -7.31 2.09 -1.55
CA GLN A 101 -7.08 3.16 -2.53
C GLN A 101 -7.21 2.65 -3.98
N PRO A 102 -8.42 2.35 -4.47
CA PRO A 102 -8.62 1.75 -5.79
C PRO A 102 -8.33 2.70 -6.96
N ARG A 103 -8.25 4.00 -6.69
CA ARG A 103 -8.11 5.07 -7.70
C ARG A 103 -6.68 5.62 -7.83
N VAL A 104 -5.67 4.99 -7.27
CA VAL A 104 -4.26 5.38 -7.51
C VAL A 104 -3.99 5.25 -9.02
N PRO A 105 -3.61 6.32 -9.74
CA PRO A 105 -3.34 6.24 -11.17
C PRO A 105 -2.13 5.35 -11.49
N ASP A 106 -2.18 4.67 -12.62
CA ASP A 106 -1.12 3.78 -13.10
C ASP A 106 0.25 4.47 -13.23
N ALA A 107 0.24 5.75 -13.57
CA ALA A 107 1.45 6.56 -13.65
C ALA A 107 2.21 6.71 -12.32
N VAL A 108 1.53 6.53 -11.18
CA VAL A 108 2.15 6.75 -9.86
C VAL A 108 3.18 5.67 -9.54
N PRO A 109 2.86 4.36 -9.49
CA PRO A 109 3.84 3.33 -9.23
C PRO A 109 5.04 3.41 -10.17
N ARG A 110 4.79 3.63 -11.46
CA ARG A 110 5.83 3.76 -12.48
C ARG A 110 6.78 4.92 -12.18
N ALA A 111 6.22 6.12 -11.93
CA ALA A 111 7.04 7.31 -11.67
C ALA A 111 7.88 7.16 -10.39
N LEU A 112 7.36 6.47 -9.35
CA LEU A 112 8.13 6.19 -8.14
C LEU A 112 9.30 5.25 -8.40
N ILE A 113 9.11 4.20 -9.22
CA ILE A 113 10.18 3.28 -9.61
C ILE A 113 11.24 4.00 -10.44
N ASP A 114 10.82 4.78 -11.44
CA ASP A 114 11.73 5.55 -12.27
C ASP A 114 12.54 6.57 -11.45
N ALA A 115 11.91 7.21 -10.45
CA ALA A 115 12.59 8.14 -9.55
C ALA A 115 13.57 7.41 -8.60
N PHE A 116 13.21 6.23 -8.11
CA PHE A 116 14.09 5.39 -7.30
C PHE A 116 15.36 5.01 -8.05
N ASP A 117 15.22 4.55 -9.29
CA ASP A 117 16.35 4.11 -10.12
C ASP A 117 17.27 5.29 -10.51
N ARG A 118 16.72 6.52 -10.66
CA ARG A 118 17.49 7.71 -10.97
C ARG A 118 18.17 8.37 -9.78
N SER A 119 17.44 8.50 -8.67
CA SER A 119 17.89 9.33 -7.53
C SER A 119 18.86 8.62 -6.60
N GLY A 120 18.79 7.29 -6.54
CA GLY A 120 19.50 6.50 -5.53
C GLY A 120 19.05 6.78 -4.09
N LYS A 121 17.95 7.53 -3.89
CA LYS A 121 17.42 7.81 -2.56
C LYS A 121 16.78 6.58 -1.94
N ALA A 122 16.93 6.45 -0.61
CA ALA A 122 16.41 5.30 0.12
C ALA A 122 14.87 5.28 0.25
N VAL A 123 14.21 6.42 0.04
CA VAL A 123 12.75 6.56 0.09
C VAL A 123 12.30 7.39 -1.09
N VAL A 124 11.25 6.95 -1.79
CA VAL A 124 10.59 7.75 -2.84
C VAL A 124 9.10 7.87 -2.50
N ALA A 125 8.62 9.11 -2.37
CA ALA A 125 7.26 9.40 -1.93
C ALA A 125 6.51 10.28 -2.93
N PRO A 126 5.23 9.99 -3.24
CA PRO A 126 4.40 10.85 -4.07
C PRO A 126 3.96 12.09 -3.28
N VAL A 127 3.91 13.22 -3.98
CA VAL A 127 3.35 14.48 -3.47
C VAL A 127 2.24 14.94 -4.40
N TYR A 128 1.01 14.84 -3.95
CA TYR A 128 -0.21 15.17 -4.66
C TYR A 128 -0.64 16.60 -4.33
N ARG A 129 -0.45 17.57 -5.24
CA ARG A 129 -0.73 18.99 -4.99
C ARG A 129 -0.19 19.49 -3.64
N GLY A 130 1.05 19.14 -3.32
CA GLY A 130 1.72 19.53 -2.08
C GLY A 130 1.46 18.63 -0.87
N VAL A 131 0.62 17.60 -0.99
CA VAL A 131 0.32 16.65 0.09
C VAL A 131 1.01 15.32 -0.17
N GLN A 132 1.88 14.88 0.76
CA GLN A 132 2.51 13.57 0.69
C GLN A 132 1.47 12.46 0.92
N GLY A 133 1.46 11.46 0.03
CA GLY A 133 0.53 10.33 0.10
C GLY A 133 1.17 8.97 -0.05
N THR A 134 0.38 8.03 -0.52
CA THR A 134 0.72 6.64 -0.83
C THR A 134 0.50 6.35 -2.32
N PRO A 135 1.13 5.29 -2.86
CA PRO A 135 2.10 4.39 -2.23
C PRO A 135 3.46 5.04 -2.01
N VAL A 136 4.27 4.53 -1.07
CA VAL A 136 5.64 5.00 -0.83
C VAL A 136 6.60 3.84 -1.09
N LEU A 137 7.69 4.10 -1.83
CA LEU A 137 8.71 3.10 -2.13
C LEU A 137 9.90 3.27 -1.19
N PHE A 138 10.36 2.16 -0.61
CA PHE A 138 11.47 2.10 0.34
C PHE A 138 12.54 1.13 -0.17
N ALA A 139 13.81 1.55 -0.15
CA ALA A 139 14.96 0.70 -0.39
C ALA A 139 15.16 -0.35 0.71
N ALA A 140 15.88 -1.42 0.43
CA ALA A 140 16.12 -2.51 1.38
C ALA A 140 16.80 -2.07 2.67
N ASP A 141 17.67 -1.07 2.61
CA ASP A 141 18.38 -0.47 3.78
C ASP A 141 17.41 0.13 4.82
N VAL A 142 16.18 0.48 4.39
CA VAL A 142 15.14 1.01 5.29
C VAL A 142 14.27 -0.10 5.90
N PHE A 143 14.36 -1.33 5.41
CA PHE A 143 13.48 -2.42 5.88
C PHE A 143 13.63 -2.72 7.38
N ALA A 144 14.82 -2.54 7.94
CA ALA A 144 15.03 -2.72 9.39
C ALA A 144 14.17 -1.74 10.22
N GLU A 145 14.04 -0.49 9.75
CA GLU A 145 13.20 0.52 10.39
C GLU A 145 11.70 0.19 10.23
N LEU A 146 11.30 -0.31 9.05
CA LEU A 146 9.92 -0.69 8.79
C LEU A 146 9.47 -1.92 9.59
N ARG A 147 10.37 -2.88 9.85
CA ARG A 147 10.08 -4.11 10.61
C ARG A 147 9.78 -3.88 12.08
N VAL A 148 10.18 -2.75 12.64
CA VAL A 148 9.94 -2.41 14.06
C VAL A 148 8.79 -1.42 14.25
N LEU A 149 8.07 -1.07 13.17
CA LEU A 149 6.94 -0.14 13.24
C LEU A 149 5.78 -0.73 14.04
N THR A 150 5.17 0.13 14.85
CA THR A 150 3.95 -0.12 15.62
C THR A 150 3.05 1.11 15.58
N GLY A 151 1.80 0.99 16.03
CA GLY A 151 0.86 2.11 16.09
C GLY A 151 0.40 2.61 14.72
N ASP A 152 -0.31 3.73 14.70
CA ASP A 152 -1.00 4.26 13.53
C ASP A 152 -0.15 5.22 12.68
N ALA A 153 1.04 5.59 13.15
CA ALA A 153 1.92 6.52 12.40
C ALA A 153 2.37 5.94 11.04
N GLY A 154 2.38 4.62 10.92
CA GLY A 154 2.68 3.92 9.69
C GLY A 154 4.04 4.30 9.09
N ALA A 155 4.18 4.11 7.78
CA ALA A 155 5.40 4.45 7.04
C ALA A 155 5.69 5.96 7.02
N ARG A 156 4.70 6.81 7.28
CA ARG A 156 4.88 8.29 7.31
C ARG A 156 5.91 8.72 8.35
N ALA A 157 6.00 8.02 9.49
CA ALA A 157 7.00 8.30 10.52
C ALA A 157 8.43 8.12 9.97
N VAL A 158 8.68 7.06 9.21
CA VAL A 158 9.98 6.75 8.61
C VAL A 158 10.36 7.78 7.54
N VAL A 159 9.38 8.23 6.73
CA VAL A 159 9.60 9.30 5.74
C VAL A 159 9.99 10.61 6.42
N LYS A 160 9.29 11.00 7.48
CA LYS A 160 9.52 12.26 8.20
C LYS A 160 10.79 12.28 9.03
N ALA A 161 11.25 11.11 9.51
CA ALA A 161 12.42 11.01 10.39
C ALA A 161 13.72 11.48 9.73
N ARG A 162 13.86 11.30 8.42
CA ARG A 162 15.07 11.64 7.66
C ARG A 162 14.71 12.18 6.27
N PRO A 163 14.32 13.47 6.17
CA PRO A 163 13.91 14.09 4.90
C PRO A 163 14.98 14.07 3.83
N GLU A 164 16.25 14.11 4.21
CA GLU A 164 17.41 14.12 3.30
C GLU A 164 17.53 12.85 2.44
N ARG A 165 16.93 11.74 2.87
CA ARG A 165 16.94 10.47 2.11
C ARG A 165 15.70 10.27 1.24
N VAL A 166 14.80 11.27 1.21
CA VAL A 166 13.53 11.20 0.49
C VAL A 166 13.64 11.90 -0.86
N GLU A 167 13.24 11.20 -1.91
CA GLU A 167 12.92 11.78 -3.22
C GLU A 167 11.42 12.01 -3.30
N ALA A 168 11.01 13.24 -3.56
CA ALA A 168 9.61 13.62 -3.70
C ALA A 168 9.21 13.65 -5.18
N VAL A 169 8.20 12.87 -5.57
CA VAL A 169 7.66 12.86 -6.93
C VAL A 169 6.34 13.64 -6.93
N ALA A 170 6.33 14.81 -7.56
CA ALA A 170 5.18 15.70 -7.60
C ALA A 170 4.17 15.27 -8.68
N PHE A 171 2.88 15.30 -8.29
CA PHE A 171 1.74 15.07 -9.18
C PHE A 171 0.76 16.26 -9.11
N ASP A 172 0.25 16.70 -10.28
CA ASP A 172 -0.71 17.81 -10.39
C ASP A 172 -2.17 17.34 -10.32
N PHE A 173 -2.45 16.33 -9.53
CA PHE A 173 -3.82 15.90 -9.22
C PHE A 173 -3.97 15.65 -7.72
N ALA A 174 -5.21 15.63 -7.25
CA ALA A 174 -5.51 15.40 -5.84
C ALA A 174 -5.11 14.00 -5.41
N MET A 175 -4.74 13.85 -4.14
CA MET A 175 -4.45 12.53 -3.56
C MET A 175 -5.65 11.60 -3.78
N PRO A 176 -5.41 10.37 -4.30
CA PRO A 176 -6.46 9.38 -4.45
C PRO A 176 -7.15 9.09 -3.12
N PRO A 177 -8.50 9.09 -3.07
CA PRO A 177 -9.23 8.90 -1.83
C PRO A 177 -9.13 7.47 -1.30
N ASP A 178 -9.10 7.35 0.02
CA ASP A 178 -9.33 6.11 0.74
C ASP A 178 -10.84 5.79 0.77
N VAL A 179 -11.19 4.52 0.82
CA VAL A 179 -12.57 4.08 1.08
C VAL A 179 -12.71 3.84 2.59
N ASP A 180 -13.07 4.87 3.34
CA ASP A 180 -13.20 4.78 4.80
C ASP A 180 -14.65 4.78 5.29
N THR A 181 -15.55 5.45 4.55
CA THR A 181 -16.96 5.60 4.89
C THR A 181 -17.86 5.19 3.72
N PRO A 182 -19.17 4.94 3.96
CA PRO A 182 -20.14 4.71 2.89
C PRO A 182 -20.21 5.88 1.89
N GLU A 183 -20.01 7.10 2.36
CA GLU A 183 -19.98 8.32 1.54
C GLU A 183 -18.76 8.36 0.62
N ASP A 184 -17.59 7.92 1.09
CA ASP A 184 -16.37 7.81 0.24
C ASP A 184 -16.58 6.77 -0.84
N TYR A 185 -17.16 5.62 -0.48
CA TYR A 185 -17.50 4.59 -1.45
C TYR A 185 -18.50 5.07 -2.50
N ALA A 186 -19.55 5.80 -2.09
CA ALA A 186 -20.54 6.35 -3.02
C ALA A 186 -19.90 7.33 -4.02
N LYS A 187 -18.96 8.19 -3.59
CA LYS A 187 -18.24 9.12 -4.48
C LYS A 187 -17.44 8.40 -5.58
N LEU A 188 -16.95 7.19 -5.32
CA LEU A 188 -16.22 6.41 -6.34
C LEU A 188 -17.09 5.96 -7.52
N HIS A 189 -18.40 5.93 -7.38
CA HIS A 189 -19.32 5.54 -8.45
C HIS A 189 -19.73 6.70 -9.36
N VAL A 190 -19.44 7.95 -8.98
CA VAL A 190 -19.86 9.16 -9.69
C VAL A 190 -18.79 9.69 -10.66
N GLN A 191 -17.60 9.09 -10.65
CA GLN A 191 -16.44 9.50 -11.48
C GLN A 191 -16.16 8.55 -12.63
#